data_9cc85531e5ec3a897333261077b54d6e
#
_entry.id   9cc85531e5ec3a897333261077b54d6e
#
_cell.length_a   1.000
_cell.length_b   1.000
_cell.length_c   1.000
_cell.angle_alpha   90.00
_cell.angle_beta   90.00
_cell.angle_gamma   90.00
#
_symmetry.space_group_name_H-M   'P 1'
#
loop_
_entity.id
_entity.type
_entity.pdbx_description
1 polymer ?
#
loop_
_entity_poly.entity_id
_entity_poly.type
_entity_poly.pdbx_seq_one_letter_code
_entity_poly.pdbx_strand_id
1 'polypeptide(L)'
;MLFRSVPPYAYALYEGASQWRTESPARVLAVLGEPLFQRSPERFMSHQQTPFDHTTAYAAVARSGKVALLAFPLGQGYYNQGFWVYRQAFQKVLSEVLPAPLIQSDAHLTTELSLTHQAAQPDAGRKERYMVHIVNFSPVRRTPKHTDFHDDPIPLMNVAVRVNLPLKVSTAKALYAGKELPVRRAPNGGVEFLVPRVDIHEVVSLQL
;
A
#
# COMPACT_ATOMS: atom_id res chain seq x y z
N MET A 1 2.49 10.70 -9.30
CA MET A 1 1.52 9.80 -8.63
C MET A 1 0.65 10.63 -7.70
N LEU A 2 -0.60 10.85 -8.02
CA LEU A 2 -1.52 11.60 -7.17
C LEU A 2 -2.12 10.61 -6.18
N PHE A 3 -1.60 10.57 -4.97
CA PHE A 3 -2.34 9.95 -3.87
C PHE A 3 -3.64 10.73 -3.70
N ARG A 4 -4.74 10.11 -4.05
CA ARG A 4 -6.05 10.67 -3.73
C ARG A 4 -6.10 10.80 -2.22
N SER A 5 -6.10 12.04 -1.72
CA SER A 5 -6.33 12.30 -0.31
C SER A 5 -7.70 11.73 0.06
N VAL A 6 -7.78 11.12 1.24
CA VAL A 6 -9.08 10.70 1.77
C VAL A 6 -9.94 11.97 1.90
N PRO A 7 -11.08 12.07 1.23
CA PRO A 7 -11.94 13.25 1.36
C PRO A 7 -12.33 13.49 2.82
N PRO A 8 -12.52 14.74 3.26
CA PRO A 8 -12.78 15.09 4.65
C PRO A 8 -14.25 14.86 5.06
N TYR A 9 -14.73 13.64 4.86
CA TYR A 9 -16.07 13.22 5.28
C TYR A 9 -16.02 12.34 6.52
N ALA A 10 -17.14 12.19 7.20
CA ALA A 10 -17.32 11.15 8.20
C ALA A 10 -17.49 9.79 7.50
N TYR A 11 -16.68 8.81 7.90
CA TYR A 11 -16.72 7.45 7.38
C TYR A 11 -17.16 6.48 8.47
N ALA A 12 -18.02 5.56 8.11
CA ALA A 12 -18.49 4.53 9.03
C ALA A 12 -17.34 3.59 9.43
N LEU A 13 -17.24 3.30 10.71
CA LEU A 13 -16.47 2.20 11.26
C LEU A 13 -17.42 1.06 11.56
N TYR A 14 -17.25 -0.05 10.86
CA TYR A 14 -18.07 -1.26 11.03
C TYR A 14 -17.62 -2.10 12.23
N GLU A 15 -16.36 -1.98 12.59
CA GLU A 15 -15.77 -2.58 13.78
C GLU A 15 -15.76 -1.56 14.93
N GLY A 16 -15.80 -2.08 16.15
CA GLY A 16 -15.69 -1.23 17.33
C GLY A 16 -14.36 -0.46 17.37
N ALA A 17 -14.38 0.68 18.04
CA ALA A 17 -13.20 1.49 18.29
C ALA A 17 -12.97 1.71 19.79
N SER A 18 -11.71 1.74 20.19
CA SER A 18 -11.32 2.14 21.54
C SER A 18 -11.34 3.66 21.66
N GLN A 19 -11.80 4.17 22.80
CA GLN A 19 -11.80 5.60 23.11
C GLN A 19 -10.56 5.96 23.90
N TRP A 20 -9.68 6.77 23.31
CA TRP A 20 -8.49 7.25 23.98
C TRP A 20 -8.13 8.67 23.54
N ARG A 21 -7.46 9.38 24.40
CA ARG A 21 -6.97 10.74 24.16
C ARG A 21 -5.47 10.73 24.03
N THR A 22 -4.95 11.66 23.29
CA THR A 22 -3.50 11.84 23.11
C THR A 22 -3.00 12.93 24.03
N GLU A 23 -1.76 12.77 24.48
CA GLU A 23 -0.97 13.79 25.15
C GLU A 23 0.17 14.25 24.23
N SER A 24 0.71 15.44 24.52
CA SER A 24 1.91 15.92 23.81
C SER A 24 3.08 14.92 24.00
N PRO A 25 3.86 14.59 22.94
CA PRO A 25 3.94 15.25 21.64
C PRO A 25 3.12 14.55 20.52
N ALA A 26 2.12 13.75 20.83
CA ALA A 26 1.37 13.03 19.81
C ALA A 26 0.47 13.98 19.00
N ARG A 27 0.46 13.75 17.67
CA ARG A 27 -0.39 14.47 16.72
C ARG A 27 -1.58 13.60 16.32
N VAL A 28 -2.79 14.11 16.49
CA VAL A 28 -4.01 13.46 16.01
C VAL A 28 -4.11 13.65 14.49
N LEU A 29 -4.28 12.56 13.77
CA LEU A 29 -4.47 12.53 12.32
C LEU A 29 -5.93 12.35 11.92
N ALA A 30 -6.72 11.68 12.75
CA ALA A 30 -8.15 11.52 12.61
C ALA A 30 -8.81 11.40 13.99
N VAL A 31 -10.05 11.84 14.09
CA VAL A 31 -10.86 11.74 15.31
C VAL A 31 -12.01 10.76 15.15
N LEU A 32 -12.48 10.19 16.25
CA LEU A 32 -13.71 9.40 16.26
C LEU A 32 -14.92 10.33 16.16
N GLY A 33 -15.95 9.85 15.49
CA GLY A 33 -17.25 10.49 15.45
C GLY A 33 -18.29 9.66 16.17
N GLU A 34 -19.29 10.33 16.71
CA GLU A 34 -20.44 9.67 17.29
C GLU A 34 -21.61 9.65 16.30
N PRO A 35 -22.38 8.57 16.28
CA PRO A 35 -23.61 8.50 15.53
C PRO A 35 -24.73 9.23 16.27
N LEU A 36 -25.75 9.67 15.53
CA LEU A 36 -26.93 10.34 16.06
C LEU A 36 -27.65 9.51 17.16
N PHE A 37 -27.59 8.19 17.04
CA PHE A 37 -28.03 7.26 18.09
C PHE A 37 -27.40 5.88 17.87
N GLN A 38 -27.30 5.12 18.93
CA GLN A 38 -26.97 3.69 18.86
C GLN A 38 -28.21 2.88 18.50
N ARG A 39 -28.05 1.86 17.64
CA ARG A 39 -29.17 0.97 17.29
C ARG A 39 -29.60 0.17 18.51
N SER A 40 -30.89 0.17 18.76
CA SER A 40 -31.54 -0.66 19.76
C SER A 40 -32.90 -1.13 19.23
N PRO A 41 -33.60 -2.04 19.91
CA PRO A 41 -34.97 -2.41 19.56
C PRO A 41 -35.92 -1.21 19.44
N GLU A 42 -35.71 -0.17 20.25
CA GLU A 42 -36.54 1.04 20.31
C GLU A 42 -36.10 2.10 19.28
N ARG A 43 -34.84 2.02 18.83
CA ARG A 43 -34.25 2.95 17.87
C ARG A 43 -33.60 2.20 16.71
N PHE A 44 -34.46 1.80 15.79
CA PHE A 44 -34.06 0.95 14.67
C PHE A 44 -33.97 1.74 13.35
N MET A 45 -33.00 1.38 12.54
CA MET A 45 -32.95 1.69 11.12
C MET A 45 -32.39 0.48 10.36
N SER A 46 -32.74 0.37 9.05
CA SER A 46 -32.36 -0.75 8.21
C SER A 46 -30.83 -0.88 8.00
N HIS A 47 -30.13 0.25 7.93
CA HIS A 47 -28.69 0.25 7.81
C HIS A 47 -27.99 -0.08 9.13
N GLN A 48 -26.85 -0.73 9.02
CA GLN A 48 -26.03 -1.05 10.19
C GLN A 48 -25.46 0.21 10.86
N GLN A 49 -25.14 1.25 10.07
CA GLN A 49 -24.65 2.53 10.58
C GLN A 49 -25.78 3.56 10.62
N THR A 50 -25.84 4.24 11.74
CA THR A 50 -26.72 5.42 11.89
C THR A 50 -26.02 6.68 11.36
N PRO A 51 -26.77 7.74 11.02
CA PRO A 51 -26.17 8.99 10.56
C PRO A 51 -25.16 9.55 11.55
N PHE A 52 -24.12 10.19 11.02
CA PHE A 52 -23.14 10.92 11.79
C PHE A 52 -23.77 12.13 12.48
N ASP A 53 -23.44 12.35 13.73
CA ASP A 53 -23.88 13.52 14.50
C ASP A 53 -22.74 14.53 14.69
N HIS A 54 -21.70 14.17 15.46
CA HIS A 54 -20.60 15.08 15.76
C HIS A 54 -19.26 14.35 15.92
N THR A 55 -18.17 15.12 15.88
CA THR A 55 -16.82 14.61 16.22
C THR A 55 -16.58 14.65 17.72
N THR A 56 -15.86 13.65 18.22
CA THR A 56 -15.47 13.57 19.63
C THR A 56 -14.06 14.13 19.86
N ALA A 57 -13.66 14.18 21.13
CA ALA A 57 -12.27 14.49 21.51
C ALA A 57 -11.36 13.23 21.47
N TYR A 58 -11.88 12.06 21.07
CA TYR A 58 -11.11 10.83 21.02
C TYR A 58 -10.39 10.68 19.67
N ALA A 59 -9.13 10.28 19.74
CA ALA A 59 -8.35 10.04 18.53
C ALA A 59 -8.74 8.70 17.87
N ALA A 60 -9.06 8.72 16.59
CA ALA A 60 -9.18 7.52 15.76
C ALA A 60 -7.80 7.04 15.27
N VAL A 61 -6.95 8.01 14.90
CA VAL A 61 -5.56 7.78 14.50
C VAL A 61 -4.69 8.87 15.08
N ALA A 62 -3.59 8.48 15.72
CA ALA A 62 -2.58 9.42 16.18
C ALA A 62 -1.16 8.94 15.86
N ARG A 63 -0.22 9.87 15.80
CA ARG A 63 1.19 9.64 15.51
C ARG A 63 2.08 10.30 16.52
N SER A 64 3.13 9.58 16.96
CA SER A 64 4.26 10.15 17.71
C SER A 64 5.56 9.59 17.15
N GLY A 65 6.44 10.44 16.66
CA GLY A 65 7.68 10.00 16.00
C GLY A 65 7.40 9.09 14.81
N LYS A 66 7.92 7.85 14.84
CA LYS A 66 7.73 6.80 13.83
C LYS A 66 6.65 5.78 14.21
N VAL A 67 5.83 6.08 15.20
CA VAL A 67 4.77 5.20 15.67
C VAL A 67 3.42 5.83 15.34
N ALA A 68 2.53 5.06 14.77
CA ALA A 68 1.13 5.42 14.62
C ALA A 68 0.26 4.41 15.36
N LEU A 69 -0.77 4.93 16.02
CA LEU A 69 -1.76 4.16 16.74
C LEU A 69 -3.13 4.38 16.11
N LEU A 70 -3.84 3.27 15.85
CA LEU A 70 -5.20 3.27 15.34
C LEU A 70 -6.12 2.76 16.44
N ALA A 71 -7.21 3.47 16.69
CA ALA A 71 -8.20 3.13 17.71
C ALA A 71 -9.13 1.97 17.30
N PHE A 72 -9.05 1.52 16.07
CA PHE A 72 -9.94 0.50 15.48
C PHE A 72 -9.12 -0.52 14.65
N PRO A 73 -9.62 -1.75 14.49
CA PRO A 73 -8.92 -2.82 13.78
C PRO A 73 -9.01 -2.63 12.26
N LEU A 74 -8.27 -1.66 11.71
CA LEU A 74 -8.33 -1.25 10.31
C LEU A 74 -8.12 -2.43 9.33
N GLY A 75 -7.17 -3.32 9.62
CA GLY A 75 -6.88 -4.48 8.77
C GLY A 75 -8.06 -5.45 8.70
N GLN A 76 -8.68 -5.74 9.83
CA GLN A 76 -9.88 -6.58 9.90
C GLN A 76 -11.06 -5.92 9.17
N GLY A 77 -11.27 -4.62 9.38
CA GLY A 77 -12.32 -3.88 8.70
C GLY A 77 -12.14 -3.90 7.19
N TYR A 78 -10.92 -3.73 6.70
CA TYR A 78 -10.64 -3.84 5.27
C TYR A 78 -10.90 -5.25 4.73
N TYR A 79 -10.47 -6.29 5.46
CA TYR A 79 -10.69 -7.68 5.07
C TYR A 79 -12.18 -8.03 5.01
N ASN A 80 -12.97 -7.61 6.02
CA ASN A 80 -14.39 -7.93 6.11
C ASN A 80 -15.25 -7.17 5.11
N GLN A 81 -14.96 -5.88 4.90
CA GLN A 81 -15.83 -4.96 4.17
C GLN A 81 -15.30 -4.60 2.76
N GLY A 82 -14.01 -4.79 2.49
CA GLY A 82 -13.40 -4.34 1.24
C GLY A 82 -13.45 -2.82 1.02
N PHE A 83 -13.77 -2.06 2.08
CA PHE A 83 -14.04 -0.64 1.97
C PHE A 83 -12.76 0.14 1.67
N TRP A 84 -12.72 0.78 0.50
CA TRP A 84 -11.54 1.43 -0.05
C TRP A 84 -10.94 2.51 0.87
N VAL A 85 -11.77 3.14 1.71
CA VAL A 85 -11.33 4.16 2.66
C VAL A 85 -10.36 3.60 3.70
N TYR A 86 -10.57 2.37 4.17
CA TYR A 86 -9.64 1.72 5.11
C TYR A 86 -8.25 1.55 4.51
N ARG A 87 -8.19 1.18 3.24
CA ARG A 87 -6.91 1.09 2.53
C ARG A 87 -6.25 2.46 2.39
N GLN A 88 -7.00 3.50 2.02
CA GLN A 88 -6.44 4.86 1.92
C GLN A 88 -6.00 5.40 3.28
N ALA A 89 -6.76 5.13 4.34
CA ALA A 89 -6.37 5.48 5.70
C ALA A 89 -5.05 4.78 6.08
N PHE A 90 -4.92 3.49 5.77
CA PHE A 90 -3.66 2.75 6.00
C PHE A 90 -2.49 3.35 5.23
N GLN A 91 -2.66 3.63 3.93
CA GLN A 91 -1.63 4.27 3.11
C GLN A 91 -1.23 5.63 3.66
N LYS A 92 -2.20 6.43 4.12
CA LYS A 92 -1.92 7.73 4.74
C LYS A 92 -1.14 7.57 6.03
N VAL A 93 -1.54 6.68 6.92
CA VAL A 93 -0.84 6.38 8.17
C VAL A 93 0.59 5.89 7.87
N LEU A 94 0.73 4.96 6.93
CA LEU A 94 2.04 4.44 6.53
C LEU A 94 2.96 5.55 5.99
N SER A 95 2.43 6.47 5.17
CA SER A 95 3.21 7.60 4.65
C SER A 95 3.67 8.58 5.72
N GLU A 96 2.97 8.66 6.86
CA GLU A 96 3.37 9.51 7.99
C GLU A 96 4.53 8.89 8.80
N VAL A 97 4.61 7.57 8.86
CA VAL A 97 5.65 6.86 9.63
C VAL A 97 6.79 6.35 8.77
N LEU A 98 6.54 6.12 7.49
CA LEU A 98 7.49 5.67 6.48
C LEU A 98 7.39 6.56 5.22
N PRO A 99 7.87 7.80 5.25
CA PRO A 99 7.67 8.75 4.15
C PRO A 99 8.46 8.41 2.86
N ALA A 100 9.47 7.58 2.96
CA ALA A 100 10.33 7.19 1.84
C ALA A 100 10.42 5.66 1.73
N PRO A 101 9.44 4.98 1.11
CA PRO A 101 9.53 3.55 0.85
C PRO A 101 10.68 3.24 -0.10
N LEU A 102 11.33 2.08 0.10
CA LEU A 102 12.47 1.66 -0.73
C LEU A 102 12.10 1.47 -2.20
N ILE A 103 10.88 1.04 -2.48
CA ILE A 103 10.37 0.81 -3.83
C ILE A 103 8.95 1.36 -3.97
N GLN A 104 8.64 1.90 -5.11
CA GLN A 104 7.32 2.44 -5.47
C GLN A 104 6.98 2.08 -6.91
N SER A 105 5.68 1.95 -7.20
CA SER A 105 5.16 1.74 -8.55
C SER A 105 3.78 2.37 -8.71
N ASP A 106 3.41 2.60 -9.95
CA ASP A 106 2.04 2.95 -10.36
C ASP A 106 1.20 1.73 -10.77
N ALA A 107 1.74 0.53 -10.61
CA ALA A 107 1.04 -0.70 -10.91
C ALA A 107 -0.27 -0.85 -10.12
N HIS A 108 -1.15 -1.71 -10.64
CA HIS A 108 -2.42 -2.03 -9.99
C HIS A 108 -2.20 -2.63 -8.59
N LEU A 109 -3.20 -2.47 -7.71
CA LEU A 109 -3.13 -2.86 -6.29
C LEU A 109 -2.88 -4.35 -6.04
N THR A 110 -3.19 -5.20 -7.00
CA THR A 110 -2.93 -6.64 -6.93
C THR A 110 -1.50 -6.99 -7.35
N THR A 111 -0.67 -5.98 -7.61
CA THR A 111 0.73 -6.20 -7.96
C THR A 111 1.58 -6.24 -6.70
N GLU A 112 2.31 -7.31 -6.52
CA GLU A 112 3.32 -7.41 -5.47
C GLU A 112 4.68 -6.95 -6.02
N LEU A 113 5.35 -6.09 -5.24
CA LEU A 113 6.69 -5.61 -5.54
C LEU A 113 7.62 -6.02 -4.43
N SER A 114 8.75 -6.64 -4.76
CA SER A 114 9.81 -6.88 -3.81
C SER A 114 11.17 -6.48 -4.38
N LEU A 115 12.06 -6.03 -3.48
CA LEU A 115 13.42 -5.63 -3.79
C LEU A 115 14.38 -6.51 -3.01
N THR A 116 15.24 -7.22 -3.72
CA THR A 116 16.29 -8.05 -3.12
C THR A 116 17.67 -7.57 -3.53
N HIS A 117 18.65 -7.73 -2.65
CA HIS A 117 20.04 -7.40 -2.91
C HIS A 117 20.86 -8.69 -3.06
N GLN A 118 21.67 -8.73 -4.09
CA GLN A 118 22.64 -9.81 -4.33
C GLN A 118 24.06 -9.22 -4.32
N ALA A 119 24.81 -9.57 -3.30
CA ALA A 119 26.21 -9.15 -3.18
C ALA A 119 27.06 -9.70 -4.34
N ALA A 120 28.14 -9.01 -4.65
CA ALA A 120 29.13 -9.50 -5.60
C ALA A 120 29.71 -10.84 -5.15
N GLN A 121 29.91 -11.74 -6.10
CA GLN A 121 30.61 -13.00 -5.92
C GLN A 121 31.70 -13.11 -6.99
N PRO A 122 32.91 -12.56 -6.71
CA PRO A 122 34.01 -12.51 -7.68
C PRO A 122 34.41 -13.89 -8.20
N ASP A 123 34.44 -14.89 -7.33
CA ASP A 123 34.80 -16.28 -7.69
C ASP A 123 33.83 -16.92 -8.68
N ALA A 124 32.58 -16.43 -8.71
CA ALA A 124 31.55 -16.83 -9.66
C ALA A 124 31.37 -15.82 -10.82
N GLY A 125 32.23 -14.81 -10.94
CA GLY A 125 32.13 -13.76 -11.95
C GLY A 125 30.87 -12.88 -11.82
N ARG A 126 30.23 -12.86 -10.65
CA ARG A 126 28.96 -12.20 -10.42
C ARG A 126 29.18 -10.83 -9.78
N LYS A 127 28.71 -9.78 -10.47
CA LYS A 127 28.72 -8.42 -9.95
C LYS A 127 27.57 -8.20 -8.97
N GLU A 128 27.73 -7.21 -8.11
CA GLU A 128 26.67 -6.74 -7.21
C GLU A 128 25.47 -6.21 -8.00
N ARG A 129 24.27 -6.56 -7.53
CA ARG A 129 23.03 -6.13 -8.18
C ARG A 129 21.84 -6.11 -7.22
N TYR A 130 20.86 -5.31 -7.57
CA TYR A 130 19.52 -5.38 -6.97
C TYR A 130 18.56 -6.04 -7.97
N MET A 131 17.60 -6.80 -7.43
CA MET A 131 16.58 -7.47 -8.20
C MET A 131 15.22 -6.92 -7.78
N VAL A 132 14.48 -6.35 -8.72
CA VAL A 132 13.10 -5.92 -8.52
C VAL A 132 12.19 -6.99 -9.09
N HIS A 133 11.42 -7.64 -8.23
CA HIS A 133 10.40 -8.59 -8.64
C HIS A 133 9.05 -7.87 -8.74
N ILE A 134 8.34 -8.10 -9.82
CA ILE A 134 7.01 -7.55 -10.10
C ILE A 134 6.11 -8.75 -10.39
N VAL A 135 5.22 -9.06 -9.45
CA VAL A 135 4.27 -10.16 -9.59
C VAL A 135 2.88 -9.59 -9.83
N ASN A 136 2.32 -9.89 -10.98
CA ASN A 136 0.95 -9.54 -11.34
C ASN A 136 0.01 -10.60 -10.77
N PHE A 137 -0.50 -10.35 -9.58
CA PHE A 137 -1.40 -11.25 -8.90
C PHE A 137 -2.81 -10.65 -8.85
N SER A 138 -3.66 -11.05 -9.81
CA SER A 138 -5.06 -10.63 -9.90
C SER A 138 -5.97 -11.84 -9.69
N PRO A 139 -6.16 -12.30 -8.44
CA PRO A 139 -6.90 -13.52 -8.18
C PRO A 139 -8.37 -13.36 -8.55
N VAL A 140 -8.90 -14.33 -9.25
CA VAL A 140 -10.33 -14.48 -9.50
C VAL A 140 -10.85 -15.63 -8.63
N ARG A 141 -11.57 -15.26 -7.56
CA ARG A 141 -12.16 -16.28 -6.68
C ARG A 141 -13.36 -16.93 -7.35
N ARG A 142 -13.25 -18.23 -7.62
CA ARG A 142 -14.31 -19.00 -8.28
C ARG A 142 -14.97 -20.05 -7.38
N THR A 143 -14.42 -20.29 -6.20
CA THR A 143 -14.97 -21.24 -5.26
C THR A 143 -15.14 -20.66 -3.86
N PRO A 144 -16.13 -21.11 -3.09
CA PRO A 144 -16.31 -20.65 -1.72
C PRO A 144 -15.22 -21.15 -0.74
N LYS A 145 -14.32 -22.04 -1.19
CA LYS A 145 -13.27 -22.67 -0.36
C LYS A 145 -11.92 -21.97 -0.45
N HIS A 146 -11.89 -20.66 -0.66
CA HIS A 146 -10.69 -19.83 -0.59
C HIS A 146 -9.56 -20.19 -1.57
N THR A 147 -9.88 -20.87 -2.67
CA THR A 147 -8.91 -21.08 -3.76
C THR A 147 -9.05 -19.97 -4.78
N ASP A 148 -7.99 -19.24 -4.99
CA ASP A 148 -7.91 -18.19 -5.99
C ASP A 148 -7.26 -18.77 -7.26
N PHE A 149 -7.79 -18.41 -8.43
CA PHE A 149 -7.31 -18.88 -9.72
C PHE A 149 -6.89 -17.72 -10.60
N HIS A 150 -5.94 -18.01 -11.45
CA HIS A 150 -5.61 -17.21 -12.62
C HIS A 150 -5.85 -18.04 -13.87
N ASP A 151 -7.00 -17.86 -14.51
CA ASP A 151 -7.25 -18.53 -15.78
C ASP A 151 -6.62 -17.79 -16.95
N ASP A 152 -6.79 -16.46 -16.93
CA ASP A 152 -6.35 -15.57 -18.02
C ASP A 152 -5.88 -14.24 -17.41
N PRO A 153 -4.62 -14.16 -16.99
CA PRO A 153 -4.10 -12.95 -16.34
C PRO A 153 -4.04 -11.80 -17.35
N ILE A 154 -4.66 -10.68 -16.99
CA ILE A 154 -4.57 -9.44 -17.78
C ILE A 154 -3.17 -8.85 -17.59
N PRO A 155 -2.36 -8.70 -18.64
CA PRO A 155 -1.02 -8.15 -18.52
C PRO A 155 -1.02 -6.72 -17.99
N LEU A 156 -0.06 -6.41 -17.11
CA LEU A 156 0.23 -5.02 -16.74
C LEU A 156 1.05 -4.40 -17.87
N MET A 157 0.69 -3.19 -18.26
CA MET A 157 1.35 -2.45 -19.32
C MET A 157 2.01 -1.19 -18.79
N ASN A 158 3.24 -0.91 -19.22
CA ASN A 158 3.97 0.32 -18.91
C ASN A 158 4.08 0.61 -17.41
N VAL A 159 4.50 -0.38 -16.65
CA VAL A 159 4.65 -0.26 -15.19
C VAL A 159 5.84 0.62 -14.86
N ALA A 160 5.60 1.80 -14.30
CA ALA A 160 6.65 2.67 -13.81
C ALA A 160 7.10 2.20 -12.42
N VAL A 161 8.41 2.03 -12.25
CA VAL A 161 9.02 1.61 -10.99
C VAL A 161 10.09 2.62 -10.58
N ARG A 162 10.07 2.96 -9.29
CA ARG A 162 11.10 3.78 -8.64
C ARG A 162 11.73 3.01 -7.49
N VAL A 163 13.06 2.93 -7.47
CA VAL A 163 13.85 2.42 -6.35
C VAL A 163 14.51 3.60 -5.66
N ASN A 164 14.15 3.86 -4.40
CA ASN A 164 14.57 5.02 -3.62
C ASN A 164 15.89 4.77 -2.85
N LEU A 165 16.84 4.13 -3.50
CA LEU A 165 18.20 3.92 -2.99
C LEU A 165 19.19 4.69 -3.89
N PRO A 166 20.28 5.24 -3.32
CA PRO A 166 21.27 6.00 -4.08
C PRO A 166 22.18 5.05 -4.89
N LEU A 167 21.60 4.35 -5.85
CA LEU A 167 22.28 3.35 -6.66
C LEU A 167 22.98 3.99 -7.85
N LYS A 168 24.20 3.53 -8.13
CA LYS A 168 24.92 3.81 -9.38
C LYS A 168 24.68 2.66 -10.36
N VAL A 169 23.48 2.59 -10.90
CA VAL A 169 23.09 1.55 -11.84
C VAL A 169 23.79 1.75 -13.18
N SER A 170 24.53 0.73 -13.63
CA SER A 170 25.18 0.68 -14.95
C SER A 170 24.20 0.18 -16.02
N THR A 171 23.44 -0.87 -15.72
CA THR A 171 22.42 -1.45 -16.61
C THR A 171 21.21 -1.92 -15.83
N ALA A 172 20.02 -1.80 -16.45
CA ALA A 172 18.80 -2.41 -15.98
C ALA A 172 18.28 -3.38 -17.07
N LYS A 173 17.95 -4.60 -16.67
CA LYS A 173 17.48 -5.62 -17.61
C LYS A 173 16.25 -6.34 -17.07
N ALA A 174 15.16 -6.34 -17.84
CA ALA A 174 14.02 -7.21 -17.62
C ALA A 174 14.41 -8.63 -18.04
N LEU A 175 14.50 -9.53 -17.08
CA LEU A 175 15.13 -10.84 -17.28
C LEU A 175 14.25 -11.80 -18.07
N TYR A 176 12.95 -11.81 -17.77
CA TYR A 176 11.99 -12.66 -18.47
C TYR A 176 11.80 -12.20 -19.92
N ALA A 177 11.61 -10.89 -20.11
CA ALA A 177 11.49 -10.30 -21.45
C ALA A 177 12.83 -10.28 -22.22
N GLY A 178 13.97 -10.47 -21.56
CA GLY A 178 15.30 -10.43 -22.17
C GLY A 178 15.74 -9.05 -22.65
N LYS A 179 15.10 -7.95 -22.21
CA LYS A 179 15.28 -6.58 -22.71
C LYS A 179 15.99 -5.68 -21.73
N GLU A 180 16.89 -4.85 -22.24
CA GLU A 180 17.43 -3.74 -21.47
C GLU A 180 16.40 -2.62 -21.34
N LEU A 181 16.39 -1.97 -20.18
CA LEU A 181 15.47 -0.90 -19.84
C LEU A 181 16.24 0.40 -19.64
N PRO A 182 15.77 1.52 -20.23
CA PRO A 182 16.34 2.83 -19.94
C PRO A 182 16.13 3.18 -18.46
N VAL A 183 17.21 3.61 -17.81
CA VAL A 183 17.18 4.05 -16.40
C VAL A 183 17.32 5.57 -16.35
N ARG A 184 16.48 6.20 -15.51
CA ARG A 184 16.56 7.64 -15.21
C ARG A 184 16.89 7.81 -13.74
N ARG A 185 17.63 8.86 -13.41
CA ARG A 185 17.85 9.24 -12.00
C ARG A 185 16.63 9.97 -11.47
N ALA A 186 16.16 9.52 -10.31
CA ALA A 186 15.14 10.23 -9.56
C ALA A 186 15.74 11.41 -8.78
N PRO A 187 14.95 12.46 -8.47
CA PRO A 187 15.45 13.66 -7.78
C PRO A 187 16.11 13.39 -6.42
N ASN A 188 15.71 12.30 -5.74
CA ASN A 188 16.26 11.88 -4.45
C ASN A 188 17.51 10.98 -4.55
N GLY A 189 18.11 10.87 -5.75
CA GLY A 189 19.27 10.01 -6.01
C GLY A 189 18.92 8.55 -6.30
N GLY A 190 17.64 8.16 -6.25
CA GLY A 190 17.16 6.85 -6.65
C GLY A 190 17.16 6.66 -8.17
N VAL A 191 16.62 5.53 -8.60
CA VAL A 191 16.51 5.18 -10.01
C VAL A 191 15.07 4.90 -10.41
N GLU A 192 14.70 5.27 -11.64
CA GLU A 192 13.39 5.04 -12.23
C GLU A 192 13.55 4.33 -13.58
N PHE A 193 12.66 3.40 -13.84
CA PHE A 193 12.56 2.71 -15.11
C PHE A 193 11.11 2.31 -15.40
N LEU A 194 10.83 2.04 -16.68
CA LEU A 194 9.53 1.59 -17.16
C LEU A 194 9.64 0.13 -17.62
N VAL A 195 8.79 -0.73 -17.09
CA VAL A 195 8.63 -2.11 -17.55
C VAL A 195 7.49 -2.16 -18.54
N PRO A 196 7.74 -2.44 -19.83
CA PRO A 196 6.70 -2.32 -20.87
C PRO A 196 5.53 -3.28 -20.68
N ARG A 197 5.80 -4.49 -20.17
CA ARG A 197 4.79 -5.53 -19.99
C ARG A 197 5.18 -6.50 -18.88
N VAL A 198 4.21 -6.89 -18.06
CA VAL A 198 4.34 -7.96 -17.07
C VAL A 198 3.10 -8.85 -17.22
N ASP A 199 3.29 -10.08 -17.67
CA ASP A 199 2.19 -11.05 -17.79
C ASP A 199 1.83 -11.59 -16.40
N ILE A 200 2.68 -12.42 -15.84
CA ILE A 200 2.52 -12.97 -14.48
C ILE A 200 3.62 -12.47 -13.56
N HIS A 201 4.86 -12.52 -14.01
CA HIS A 201 6.03 -12.17 -13.22
C HIS A 201 7.12 -11.60 -14.13
N GLU A 202 7.73 -10.50 -13.71
CA GLU A 202 8.95 -9.97 -14.32
C GLU A 202 9.98 -9.66 -13.24
N VAL A 203 11.23 -9.86 -13.56
CA VAL A 203 12.35 -9.54 -12.68
C VAL A 203 13.27 -8.55 -13.39
N VAL A 204 13.44 -7.38 -12.79
CA VAL A 204 14.38 -6.39 -13.30
C VAL A 204 15.67 -6.43 -12.50
N SER A 205 16.78 -6.80 -13.17
CA SER A 205 18.12 -6.77 -12.62
C SER A 205 18.72 -5.38 -12.79
N LEU A 206 19.06 -4.73 -11.68
CA LEU A 206 19.77 -3.45 -11.62
C LEU A 206 21.24 -3.75 -11.28
N GLN A 207 22.11 -3.70 -12.26
CA GLN A 207 23.55 -3.96 -12.11
C GLN A 207 24.25 -2.69 -11.63
N LEU A 208 25.10 -2.81 -10.62
CA LEU A 208 25.94 -1.70 -10.11
C LEU A 208 27.28 -1.61 -10.84
#